data_4c11a3baee7368c38c7036566ccdea9a
#
_entry.id   4c11a3baee7368c38c7036566ccdea9a
#
_cell.length_a   1.000
_cell.length_b   1.000
_cell.length_c   1.000
_cell.angle_alpha   90.00
_cell.angle_beta   90.00
_cell.angle_gamma   90.00
#
_symmetry.space_group_name_H-M   'P 1'
#
loop_
_entity.id
_entity.type
_entity.pdbx_description
1 polymer ?
#
loop_
_entity_poly.entity_id
_entity_poly.type
_entity_poly.pdbx_seq_one_letter_code
_entity_poly.pdbx_strand_id
1 'polypeptide(L)'
;MKRLLTPLAAACFLAAVAPSIAATPYTALYVFGDSLSDAGQRPDEVNSSTQTKRFTNRVGPLFTNASGEIYGKTSPMLIGEALGLGLQAPSTSSVFLANGLADGNNWGVGGYRTDEVLDSITKAGGSVTGTRTRDGFLVDLANRGLSLDRNALYYVNGGGNDFLQGRVLNTAQAQAAGGRLVDSVEALQGAGARYIMVSLLPDLGSTPTFNGSNSTVSGLVSDVNTEVVRQLRGLNANAIALNLPLLMTEVRSSAGAYGFDASQNLAGTCFNGCSNVNATWGINSATPDPSKLLFNDGVHPTTAVQQIAADYAYSILSAPQELTLLPEMALGTLQAHQDQLRNQWQADWSAWQAVEQWRGFVVGGGQRQDYDSQDNAQSGDGNGYSLNIGTSYRPTEAWRVGAALGAYEQELEVGNANSDYQLKSYLATAFAQYEQDRWWADMSMSVGSLNYDSLDRSFALGQVTRTEQGDTDGTVWGAAGRVGYDIAQSGSEWHLSPFISADYAQVDVDSYSEQGAASTALSFDSQQRDSRRLGVGIQGRYQLTQETALFAEYSHEREYEDDTSELESELNSLPGIAFELQGYTPGDTLDSGTIGVSHLLTKDLSLRGAYNYSKAQDQALHGLNVSLALDF
;
A
#
# COMPACT_ATOMS: atom_id res chain seq x y z
N MET A 1 32.02 -50.48 20.07
CA MET A 1 32.36 -49.08 19.86
C MET A 1 31.07 -48.26 19.81
N LYS A 2 30.77 -47.58 20.89
CA LYS A 2 29.62 -46.67 20.97
C LYS A 2 30.03 -45.34 20.35
N ARG A 3 29.34 -44.85 19.33
CA ARG A 3 29.44 -43.46 18.84
C ARG A 3 28.22 -42.69 19.32
N LEU A 4 28.50 -41.66 20.07
CA LEU A 4 27.56 -40.67 20.58
C LEU A 4 27.00 -39.85 19.40
N LEU A 5 25.69 -39.79 19.34
CA LEU A 5 24.96 -38.78 18.59
C LEU A 5 24.77 -37.56 19.51
N THR A 6 25.40 -36.48 19.17
CA THR A 6 25.15 -35.17 19.80
C THR A 6 23.92 -34.54 19.13
N PRO A 7 22.93 -34.08 19.89
CA PRO A 7 21.83 -33.32 19.32
C PRO A 7 22.28 -31.87 19.00
N LEU A 8 22.09 -31.47 17.75
CA LEU A 8 22.24 -30.08 17.34
C LEU A 8 21.04 -29.30 17.91
N ALA A 9 21.31 -28.51 18.95
CA ALA A 9 20.31 -27.60 19.50
C ALA A 9 20.11 -26.43 18.53
N ALA A 10 18.96 -26.37 17.92
CA ALA A 10 18.49 -25.18 17.18
C ALA A 10 18.21 -24.08 18.22
N ALA A 11 19.07 -23.08 18.27
CA ALA A 11 18.82 -21.85 19.00
C ALA A 11 17.86 -21.00 18.16
N CYS A 12 16.58 -21.02 18.50
CA CYS A 12 15.63 -20.01 18.02
C CYS A 12 16.01 -18.68 18.68
N PHE A 13 16.64 -17.80 17.93
CA PHE A 13 16.70 -16.39 18.27
C PHE A 13 15.30 -15.81 18.05
N LEU A 14 14.57 -15.54 19.12
CA LEU A 14 13.47 -14.59 19.14
C LEU A 14 14.09 -13.19 18.95
N ALA A 15 14.22 -12.75 17.72
CA ALA A 15 14.40 -11.35 17.43
C ALA A 15 13.08 -10.66 17.82
N ALA A 16 13.12 -9.79 18.83
CA ALA A 16 12.03 -8.85 19.05
C ALA A 16 11.94 -7.97 17.79
N VAL A 17 10.90 -8.20 16.99
CA VAL A 17 10.57 -7.33 15.86
C VAL A 17 10.19 -5.99 16.48
N ALA A 18 11.07 -4.99 16.36
CA ALA A 18 10.68 -3.61 16.55
C ALA A 18 9.61 -3.31 15.48
N PRO A 19 8.53 -2.57 15.81
CA PRO A 19 7.59 -2.17 14.78
C PRO A 19 8.39 -1.44 13.69
N SER A 20 8.42 -1.98 12.49
CA SER A 20 8.97 -1.28 11.34
C SER A 20 8.07 -0.07 11.13
N ILE A 21 8.61 1.13 11.29
CA ILE A 21 7.98 2.34 10.79
C ILE A 21 7.89 2.10 9.28
N ALA A 22 6.68 2.07 8.74
CA ALA A 22 6.50 1.92 7.31
C ALA A 22 7.34 3.02 6.63
N ALA A 23 8.25 2.63 5.77
CA ALA A 23 8.95 3.56 4.92
C ALA A 23 7.88 4.23 4.03
N THR A 24 8.12 5.43 3.55
CA THR A 24 7.13 6.23 2.84
C THR A 24 7.75 6.80 1.56
N PRO A 25 7.00 6.85 0.43
CA PRO A 25 7.46 7.48 -0.79
C PRO A 25 7.57 9.00 -0.67
N TYR A 26 7.05 9.57 0.42
CA TYR A 26 7.02 11.02 0.61
C TYR A 26 8.25 11.50 1.36
N THR A 27 8.90 12.53 0.83
CA THR A 27 10.10 13.15 1.44
C THR A 27 9.78 14.05 2.62
N ALA A 28 8.57 14.64 2.64
CA ALA A 28 8.09 15.53 3.70
C ALA A 28 6.56 15.63 3.66
N LEU A 29 5.97 16.18 4.73
CA LEU A 29 4.58 16.63 4.75
C LEU A 29 4.55 18.14 5.01
N TYR A 30 3.94 18.91 4.11
CA TYR A 30 3.63 20.32 4.29
C TYR A 30 2.14 20.52 4.51
N VAL A 31 1.77 21.33 5.49
CA VAL A 31 0.39 21.49 5.93
C VAL A 31 -0.04 22.95 5.84
N PHE A 32 -1.16 23.22 5.16
CA PHE A 32 -1.79 24.53 5.04
C PHE A 32 -3.22 24.43 5.49
N GLY A 33 -3.63 25.29 6.40
CA GLY A 33 -4.99 25.18 6.91
C GLY A 33 -5.28 26.10 8.09
N ASP A 34 -6.33 25.74 8.80
CA ASP A 34 -6.84 26.46 9.94
C ASP A 34 -6.55 25.70 11.27
N SER A 35 -7.43 25.91 12.28
CA SER A 35 -7.31 25.29 13.59
C SER A 35 -7.37 23.75 13.59
N LEU A 36 -7.96 23.12 12.57
CA LEU A 36 -8.00 21.66 12.46
C LEU A 36 -6.63 21.06 12.14
N SER A 37 -5.70 21.88 11.64
CA SER A 37 -4.36 21.49 11.23
C SER A 37 -3.24 22.15 12.03
N ASP A 38 -3.54 23.15 12.83
CA ASP A 38 -2.56 23.97 13.56
C ASP A 38 -1.75 23.13 14.56
N ALA A 39 -0.44 22.99 14.31
CA ALA A 39 0.48 22.26 15.17
C ALA A 39 1.01 23.09 16.37
N GLY A 40 0.41 24.23 16.67
CA GLY A 40 0.79 25.17 17.74
C GLY A 40 1.30 26.50 17.23
N GLN A 41 0.90 26.89 16.03
CA GLN A 41 1.19 28.21 15.47
C GLN A 41 0.40 29.29 16.22
N ARG A 42 -0.88 29.02 16.56
CA ARG A 42 -1.75 29.92 17.30
C ARG A 42 -2.81 29.14 18.11
N PRO A 43 -3.12 29.60 19.35
CA PRO A 43 -2.32 30.53 20.12
C PRO A 43 -1.17 29.79 20.77
N ASP A 44 -0.01 30.23 20.46
CA ASP A 44 1.20 29.74 21.08
C ASP A 44 1.48 30.44 22.42
N GLU A 45 0.52 31.23 22.88
CA GLU A 45 0.63 31.94 24.14
C GLU A 45 0.36 31.02 25.32
N VAL A 46 1.40 30.70 26.05
CA VAL A 46 1.32 30.19 27.40
C VAL A 46 0.85 31.33 28.29
N ASN A 47 -0.45 31.53 28.40
CA ASN A 47 -0.98 32.40 29.41
C ASN A 47 -1.24 31.57 30.68
N SER A 48 -0.51 31.87 31.74
CA SER A 48 -0.59 31.19 33.04
C SER A 48 -1.99 31.15 33.66
N SER A 49 -2.90 32.00 33.20
CA SER A 49 -4.27 32.10 33.69
C SER A 49 -5.34 31.43 32.82
N THR A 50 -5.04 31.09 31.57
CA THR A 50 -6.06 30.64 30.61
C THR A 50 -5.76 29.31 29.95
N GLN A 51 -4.67 28.68 30.33
CA GLN A 51 -4.24 27.39 29.72
C GLN A 51 -4.11 27.47 28.21
N THR A 52 -3.22 26.69 27.71
CA THR A 52 -2.94 26.56 26.31
C THR A 52 -4.21 26.35 25.51
N LYS A 53 -4.48 27.25 24.62
CA LYS A 53 -5.60 27.20 23.70
C LYS A 53 -5.19 26.46 22.42
N ARG A 54 -4.69 25.24 22.50
CA ARG A 54 -4.61 24.42 21.29
C ARG A 54 -6.01 23.91 20.97
N PHE A 55 -6.29 23.77 19.69
CA PHE A 55 -7.59 23.37 19.18
C PHE A 55 -7.82 21.86 19.26
N THR A 56 -6.87 21.11 19.72
CA THR A 56 -7.04 19.71 20.05
C THR A 56 -7.36 19.56 21.51
N ASN A 57 -8.11 18.52 21.82
CA ASN A 57 -8.37 18.22 23.20
C ASN A 57 -7.12 17.67 23.88
N ARG A 58 -7.17 17.73 25.12
CA ARG A 58 -6.25 17.24 26.10
C ARG A 58 -6.37 15.74 26.23
N VAL A 59 -5.25 15.07 26.31
CA VAL A 59 -5.19 13.64 26.61
C VAL A 59 -5.07 13.50 28.12
N GLY A 60 -6.18 13.13 28.77
CA GLY A 60 -6.25 12.99 30.22
C GLY A 60 -6.28 14.33 30.99
N PRO A 61 -6.09 14.30 32.29
CA PRO A 61 -6.09 15.51 33.14
C PRO A 61 -4.81 16.36 32.97
N LEU A 62 -3.83 15.84 32.27
CA LEU A 62 -2.54 16.46 32.03
C LEU A 62 -2.38 16.82 30.58
N PHE A 63 -2.31 18.09 30.34
CA PHE A 63 -1.78 18.62 29.15
C PHE A 63 -0.47 19.17 29.43
N THR A 64 0.42 18.91 28.51
CA THR A 64 1.65 19.64 28.63
C THR A 64 1.84 20.51 27.40
N ASN A 65 2.27 21.74 27.57
CA ASN A 65 2.58 22.70 26.51
C ASN A 65 4.03 22.52 26.03
N ALA A 66 4.53 23.44 25.22
CA ALA A 66 5.91 23.42 24.74
C ALA A 66 6.96 23.41 25.86
N SER A 67 6.58 23.70 27.10
CA SER A 67 7.42 23.56 28.29
C SER A 67 7.22 22.23 29.02
N GLY A 68 6.54 21.27 28.45
CA GLY A 68 6.37 19.93 28.98
C GLY A 68 4.95 19.38 28.91
N GLU A 69 3.98 20.07 28.32
CA GLU A 69 2.59 19.61 28.23
C GLU A 69 2.30 18.85 26.95
N ILE A 70 1.62 17.71 27.10
CA ILE A 70 1.23 16.85 25.98
C ILE A 70 -0.11 17.33 25.42
N TYR A 71 -0.11 17.80 24.19
CA TYR A 71 -1.32 18.12 23.45
C TYR A 71 -1.78 16.94 22.64
N GLY A 72 -3.07 16.87 22.44
CA GLY A 72 -3.62 16.05 21.37
C GLY A 72 -3.09 16.55 20.03
N LYS A 73 -2.67 15.63 19.18
CA LYS A 73 -2.20 15.94 17.85
C LYS A 73 -3.37 16.18 16.92
N THR A 74 -3.19 17.06 15.93
CA THR A 74 -4.15 17.21 14.82
C THR A 74 -3.97 16.07 13.82
N SER A 75 -4.98 15.82 12.97
CA SER A 75 -4.90 14.74 11.97
C SER A 75 -3.68 14.84 11.04
N PRO A 76 -3.25 16.00 10.52
CA PRO A 76 -2.02 16.06 9.74
C PRO A 76 -0.75 15.70 10.53
N MET A 77 -0.71 15.99 11.82
CA MET A 77 0.41 15.57 12.68
C MET A 77 0.46 14.04 12.80
N LEU A 78 -0.70 13.41 12.97
CA LEU A 78 -0.84 11.96 13.06
C LEU A 78 -0.55 11.29 11.71
N ILE A 79 -0.97 11.89 10.58
CA ILE A 79 -0.60 11.42 9.24
C ILE A 79 0.92 11.42 9.06
N GLY A 80 1.59 12.52 9.45
CA GLY A 80 3.04 12.62 9.37
C GLY A 80 3.75 11.53 10.19
N GLU A 81 3.24 11.20 11.36
CA GLU A 81 3.78 10.10 12.18
C GLU A 81 3.51 8.72 11.56
N ALA A 82 2.30 8.46 11.07
CA ALA A 82 1.95 7.21 10.41
C ALA A 82 2.80 6.95 9.16
N LEU A 83 3.15 8.02 8.44
CA LEU A 83 4.05 7.98 7.29
C LEU A 83 5.54 8.00 7.65
N GLY A 84 5.92 7.97 8.92
CA GLY A 84 7.33 8.03 9.32
C GLY A 84 8.03 9.38 9.09
N LEU A 85 7.30 10.43 8.73
CA LEU A 85 7.83 11.78 8.45
C LEU A 85 8.11 12.61 9.70
N GLY A 86 7.95 12.00 10.88
CA GLY A 86 8.18 12.63 12.16
C GLY A 86 7.09 13.61 12.59
N LEU A 87 7.31 14.25 13.73
CA LEU A 87 6.35 15.20 14.31
C LEU A 87 6.31 16.48 13.49
N GLN A 88 5.11 16.86 13.04
CA GLN A 88 4.89 18.13 12.35
C GLN A 88 4.96 19.29 13.35
N ALA A 89 5.84 20.26 13.11
CA ALA A 89 6.01 21.44 13.93
C ALA A 89 5.50 22.70 13.19
N PRO A 90 5.08 23.77 13.92
CA PRO A 90 4.63 25.01 13.31
C PRO A 90 5.77 25.71 12.56
N SER A 91 5.43 26.38 11.45
CA SER A 91 6.42 27.04 10.58
C SER A 91 7.08 28.27 11.19
N THR A 92 6.44 28.95 12.13
CA THR A 92 6.93 30.21 12.76
C THR A 92 6.37 30.45 14.16
N SER A 93 6.50 29.53 15.09
CA SER A 93 6.04 29.76 16.46
C SER A 93 7.03 30.61 17.25
N SER A 94 6.51 31.64 17.95
CA SER A 94 7.30 32.45 18.88
C SER A 94 7.69 31.65 20.13
N VAL A 95 6.85 30.71 20.58
CA VAL A 95 7.17 29.85 21.72
C VAL A 95 8.22 28.81 21.34
N PHE A 96 8.12 28.20 20.15
CA PHE A 96 9.17 27.29 19.65
C PHE A 96 10.51 28.01 19.56
N LEU A 97 10.53 29.21 18.97
CA LEU A 97 11.74 30.02 18.91
C LEU A 97 12.31 30.34 20.31
N ALA A 98 11.46 30.73 21.25
CA ALA A 98 11.88 31.03 22.62
C ALA A 98 12.45 29.81 23.36
N ASN A 99 12.05 28.62 22.99
CA ASN A 99 12.55 27.34 23.51
C ASN A 99 13.69 26.72 22.67
N GLY A 100 14.22 27.45 21.68
CA GLY A 100 15.31 26.97 20.84
C GLY A 100 14.92 25.86 19.86
N LEU A 101 13.63 25.70 19.56
CA LEU A 101 13.11 24.72 18.63
C LEU A 101 13.09 25.30 17.20
N ALA A 102 13.36 24.46 16.23
CA ALA A 102 13.35 24.84 14.81
C ALA A 102 11.94 25.07 14.28
N ASP A 103 11.82 25.93 13.28
CA ASP A 103 10.62 26.07 12.45
C ASP A 103 10.34 24.77 11.70
N GLY A 104 9.07 24.42 11.54
CA GLY A 104 8.63 23.19 10.89
C GLY A 104 7.84 23.41 9.60
N ASN A 105 7.21 22.35 9.12
CA ASN A 105 6.52 22.30 7.85
C ASN A 105 5.00 22.56 7.97
N ASN A 106 4.49 22.86 9.15
CA ASN A 106 3.07 23.12 9.34
C ASN A 106 2.77 24.63 9.30
N TRP A 107 2.11 25.06 8.24
CA TRP A 107 1.72 26.43 7.94
C TRP A 107 0.26 26.72 8.37
N GLY A 108 -0.44 25.73 8.94
CA GLY A 108 -1.78 25.87 9.47
C GLY A 108 -1.83 26.84 10.65
N VAL A 109 -2.83 27.71 10.70
CA VAL A 109 -3.00 28.72 11.74
C VAL A 109 -4.46 28.78 12.20
N GLY A 110 -4.67 28.62 13.49
CA GLY A 110 -5.99 28.75 14.07
C GLY A 110 -6.66 30.08 13.74
N GLY A 111 -7.88 30.02 13.23
CA GLY A 111 -8.65 31.21 12.84
C GLY A 111 -8.52 31.62 11.37
N TYR A 112 -7.65 30.99 10.59
CA TYR A 112 -7.50 31.29 9.16
C TYR A 112 -8.77 30.96 8.38
N ARG A 113 -9.20 31.91 7.55
CA ARG A 113 -10.20 31.73 6.49
C ARG A 113 -9.51 31.19 5.24
N THR A 114 -10.30 30.81 4.25
CA THR A 114 -9.79 30.29 2.97
C THR A 114 -8.89 31.27 2.21
N ASP A 115 -9.14 32.60 2.30
CA ASP A 115 -8.25 33.63 1.75
C ASP A 115 -6.88 33.67 2.46
N GLU A 116 -6.87 33.48 3.78
CA GLU A 116 -5.65 33.45 4.57
C GLU A 116 -4.87 32.13 4.41
N VAL A 117 -5.56 31.01 4.15
CA VAL A 117 -4.91 29.75 3.76
C VAL A 117 -4.20 29.91 2.42
N LEU A 118 -4.85 30.47 1.40
CA LEU A 118 -4.24 30.78 0.11
C LEU A 118 -3.06 31.74 0.26
N ASP A 119 -3.23 32.83 1.04
CA ASP A 119 -2.19 33.80 1.35
C ASP A 119 -0.97 33.13 2.02
N SER A 120 -1.18 32.12 2.88
CA SER A 120 -0.08 31.37 3.52
C SER A 120 0.75 30.54 2.55
N ILE A 121 0.27 30.32 1.34
CA ILE A 121 0.99 29.64 0.25
C ILE A 121 1.64 30.69 -0.68
N THR A 122 0.93 31.76 -1.05
CA THR A 122 1.28 32.57 -2.24
C THR A 122 1.73 33.98 -1.94
N LYS A 123 1.44 34.55 -0.75
CA LYS A 123 1.58 35.99 -0.50
C LYS A 123 2.90 36.36 0.15
N ALA A 124 3.52 37.44 -0.33
CA ALA A 124 4.65 38.05 0.34
C ALA A 124 4.26 38.86 1.59
N GLY A 125 5.01 38.76 2.66
CA GLY A 125 4.88 39.61 3.85
C GLY A 125 3.63 39.35 4.68
N GLY A 126 3.27 38.08 4.94
CA GLY A 126 2.16 37.72 5.80
C GLY A 126 2.43 37.96 7.28
N SER A 127 1.47 38.53 8.02
CA SER A 127 1.50 38.58 9.47
C SER A 127 0.58 37.51 10.05
N VAL A 128 1.13 36.66 10.89
CA VAL A 128 0.37 35.65 11.61
C VAL A 128 0.07 36.16 13.02
N THR A 129 -1.19 36.29 13.39
CA THR A 129 -1.60 36.84 14.69
C THR A 129 -1.05 35.99 15.84
N GLY A 130 -0.30 36.61 16.74
CA GLY A 130 0.29 35.95 17.92
C GLY A 130 1.60 35.20 17.64
N THR A 131 2.20 35.35 16.45
CA THR A 131 3.47 34.72 16.10
C THR A 131 4.35 35.67 15.25
N ARG A 132 5.47 35.15 14.74
CA ARG A 132 6.38 35.94 13.89
C ARG A 132 5.78 36.15 12.50
N THR A 133 6.10 37.31 11.89
CA THR A 133 5.80 37.55 10.48
C THR A 133 6.53 36.55 9.59
N ARG A 134 5.87 36.06 8.55
CA ARG A 134 6.44 35.16 7.55
C ARG A 134 5.91 35.49 6.15
N ASP A 135 6.66 35.12 5.13
CA ASP A 135 6.15 35.06 3.77
C ASP A 135 5.26 33.81 3.57
N GLY A 136 4.46 33.79 2.54
CA GLY A 136 3.80 32.58 2.08
C GLY A 136 4.84 31.53 1.63
N PHE A 137 4.48 30.28 1.71
CA PHE A 137 5.39 29.14 1.52
C PHE A 137 6.20 29.22 0.19
N LEU A 138 5.52 29.47 -0.92
CA LEU A 138 6.16 29.57 -2.24
C LEU A 138 7.10 30.78 -2.35
N VAL A 139 6.74 31.87 -1.68
CA VAL A 139 7.57 33.09 -1.60
C VAL A 139 8.80 32.85 -0.73
N ASP A 140 8.64 32.17 0.40
CA ASP A 140 9.76 31.78 1.28
C ASP A 140 10.77 30.89 0.53
N LEU A 141 10.27 29.87 -0.20
CA LEU A 141 11.12 29.02 -1.04
C LEU A 141 11.88 29.84 -2.08
N ALA A 142 11.20 30.73 -2.82
CA ALA A 142 11.81 31.57 -3.83
C ALA A 142 12.88 32.51 -3.24
N ASN A 143 12.59 33.14 -2.09
CA ASN A 143 13.53 34.02 -1.38
C ASN A 143 14.79 33.27 -0.90
N ARG A 144 14.66 31.99 -0.62
CA ARG A 144 15.77 31.11 -0.22
C ARG A 144 16.48 30.45 -1.43
N GLY A 145 16.01 30.68 -2.65
CA GLY A 145 16.54 30.06 -3.86
C GLY A 145 16.28 28.56 -3.94
N LEU A 146 15.20 28.07 -3.29
CA LEU A 146 14.80 26.68 -3.26
C LEU A 146 13.62 26.43 -4.22
N SER A 147 13.59 25.26 -4.80
CA SER A 147 12.42 24.74 -5.53
C SER A 147 11.49 23.99 -4.59
N LEU A 148 10.22 23.92 -4.95
CA LEU A 148 9.27 23.08 -4.27
C LEU A 148 9.69 21.60 -4.37
N ASP A 149 9.52 20.85 -3.29
CA ASP A 149 9.79 19.40 -3.28
C ASP A 149 8.62 18.65 -3.93
N ARG A 150 8.85 18.08 -5.10
CA ARG A 150 7.83 17.40 -5.90
C ARG A 150 7.31 16.12 -5.24
N ASN A 151 8.14 15.47 -4.43
CA ASN A 151 7.84 14.19 -3.77
C ASN A 151 7.31 14.37 -2.35
N ALA A 152 7.15 15.61 -1.87
CA ALA A 152 6.47 15.86 -0.62
C ALA A 152 4.94 15.73 -0.77
N LEU A 153 4.28 15.37 0.32
CA LEU A 153 2.83 15.41 0.45
C LEU A 153 2.41 16.81 0.95
N TYR A 154 1.43 17.42 0.28
CA TYR A 154 0.87 18.72 0.62
C TYR A 154 -0.55 18.56 1.10
N TYR A 155 -0.84 18.97 2.33
CA TYR A 155 -2.19 18.89 2.91
C TYR A 155 -2.83 20.27 2.99
N VAL A 156 -4.06 20.41 2.47
CA VAL A 156 -4.83 21.65 2.45
C VAL A 156 -6.19 21.44 3.09
N ASN A 157 -6.55 22.30 4.08
CA ASN A 157 -7.90 22.37 4.62
C ASN A 157 -8.31 23.81 4.94
N GLY A 158 -9.60 24.05 5.11
CA GLY A 158 -10.11 25.37 5.51
C GLY A 158 -11.62 25.51 5.29
N GLY A 159 -12.11 26.73 5.52
CA GLY A 159 -13.51 27.09 5.28
C GLY A 159 -14.33 27.29 6.55
N GLY A 160 -13.99 26.62 7.66
CA GLY A 160 -14.72 26.74 8.90
C GLY A 160 -14.80 28.19 9.43
N ASN A 161 -13.70 28.89 9.36
CA ASN A 161 -13.59 30.28 9.83
C ASN A 161 -14.30 31.31 8.94
N ASP A 162 -14.52 31.00 7.67
CA ASP A 162 -15.35 31.84 6.79
C ASP A 162 -16.80 31.93 7.34
N PHE A 163 -17.32 30.86 7.94
CA PHE A 163 -18.60 30.86 8.65
C PHE A 163 -18.52 31.55 10.02
N LEU A 164 -17.55 31.15 10.84
CA LEU A 164 -17.42 31.65 12.22
C LEU A 164 -17.15 33.13 12.28
N GLN A 165 -16.55 33.71 11.25
CA GLN A 165 -16.27 35.14 11.12
C GLN A 165 -17.30 35.88 10.24
N GLY A 166 -18.42 35.23 9.86
CA GLY A 166 -19.53 35.87 9.16
C GLY A 166 -19.22 36.24 7.70
N ARG A 167 -18.31 35.52 7.02
CA ARG A 167 -17.96 35.76 5.64
C ARG A 167 -18.81 34.92 4.66
N VAL A 168 -19.37 33.80 5.12
CA VAL A 168 -20.29 32.95 4.36
C VAL A 168 -21.69 33.07 4.96
N LEU A 169 -22.58 33.75 4.23
CA LEU A 169 -23.97 33.99 4.56
C LEU A 169 -24.94 33.53 3.45
N ASN A 170 -24.42 33.16 2.29
CA ASN A 170 -25.19 32.71 1.13
C ASN A 170 -24.33 31.82 0.22
N THR A 171 -24.99 31.12 -0.72
CA THR A 171 -24.38 30.20 -1.68
C THR A 171 -23.21 30.81 -2.47
N ALA A 172 -23.32 32.05 -2.94
CA ALA A 172 -22.24 32.67 -3.72
C ALA A 172 -20.97 32.87 -2.91
N GLN A 173 -21.12 33.23 -1.61
CA GLN A 173 -19.99 33.37 -0.70
C GLN A 173 -19.41 32.00 -0.31
N ALA A 174 -20.26 30.98 -0.17
CA ALA A 174 -19.83 29.60 0.05
C ALA A 174 -19.00 29.08 -1.13
N GLN A 175 -19.49 29.26 -2.35
CA GLN A 175 -18.76 28.90 -3.56
C GLN A 175 -17.42 29.64 -3.69
N ALA A 176 -17.38 30.94 -3.36
CA ALA A 176 -16.13 31.70 -3.36
C ALA A 176 -15.12 31.19 -2.31
N ALA A 177 -15.60 30.70 -1.16
CA ALA A 177 -14.73 30.06 -0.16
C ALA A 177 -14.18 28.72 -0.68
N GLY A 178 -15.02 27.88 -1.29
CA GLY A 178 -14.60 26.63 -1.93
C GLY A 178 -13.59 26.85 -3.05
N GLY A 179 -13.82 27.86 -3.92
CA GLY A 179 -12.89 28.23 -4.98
C GLY A 179 -11.49 28.56 -4.46
N ARG A 180 -11.36 29.35 -3.39
CA ARG A 180 -10.05 29.69 -2.81
C ARG A 180 -9.28 28.48 -2.25
N LEU A 181 -9.96 27.42 -1.81
CA LEU A 181 -9.29 26.17 -1.45
C LEU A 181 -8.70 25.50 -2.69
N VAL A 182 -9.41 25.51 -3.81
CA VAL A 182 -8.90 24.97 -5.08
C VAL A 182 -7.80 25.86 -5.65
N ASP A 183 -7.88 27.19 -5.55
CA ASP A 183 -6.79 28.09 -5.90
C ASP A 183 -5.49 27.75 -5.13
N SER A 184 -5.63 27.27 -3.88
CA SER A 184 -4.47 26.78 -3.09
C SER A 184 -3.86 25.52 -3.69
N VAL A 185 -4.68 24.60 -4.20
CA VAL A 185 -4.23 23.38 -4.90
C VAL A 185 -3.54 23.76 -6.21
N GLU A 186 -4.16 24.66 -7.00
CA GLU A 186 -3.58 25.14 -8.26
C GLU A 186 -2.23 25.82 -8.06
N ALA A 187 -2.08 26.63 -7.01
CA ALA A 187 -0.83 27.30 -6.70
C ALA A 187 0.29 26.29 -6.36
N LEU A 188 0.00 25.25 -5.57
CA LEU A 188 0.95 24.19 -5.24
C LEU A 188 1.30 23.36 -6.48
N GLN A 189 0.29 22.94 -7.26
CA GLN A 189 0.49 22.19 -8.49
C GLN A 189 1.30 23.00 -9.51
N GLY A 190 0.97 24.27 -9.70
CA GLY A 190 1.70 25.18 -10.60
C GLY A 190 3.16 25.39 -10.21
N ALA A 191 3.50 25.22 -8.92
CA ALA A 191 4.85 25.21 -8.41
C ALA A 191 5.55 23.84 -8.54
N GLY A 192 4.83 22.77 -8.92
CA GLY A 192 5.36 21.43 -9.19
C GLY A 192 5.04 20.37 -8.13
N ALA A 193 4.14 20.63 -7.18
CA ALA A 193 3.67 19.61 -6.24
C ALA A 193 2.99 18.45 -7.00
N ARG A 194 3.37 17.21 -6.65
CA ARG A 194 2.80 16.01 -7.26
C ARG A 194 1.65 15.42 -6.43
N TYR A 195 1.75 15.48 -5.11
CA TYR A 195 0.79 14.85 -4.20
C TYR A 195 0.14 15.92 -3.33
N ILE A 196 -1.14 16.21 -3.60
CA ILE A 196 -1.88 17.27 -2.89
C ILE A 196 -3.16 16.69 -2.30
N MET A 197 -3.22 16.61 -0.97
CA MET A 197 -4.38 16.14 -0.24
C MET A 197 -5.28 17.31 0.14
N VAL A 198 -6.56 17.21 -0.16
CA VAL A 198 -7.54 18.27 0.09
C VAL A 198 -8.66 17.72 0.96
N SER A 199 -8.85 18.33 2.13
CA SER A 199 -9.94 17.95 3.03
C SER A 199 -11.20 18.75 2.71
N LEU A 200 -12.31 18.06 2.39
CA LEU A 200 -13.63 18.67 2.37
C LEU A 200 -14.03 19.11 3.77
N LEU A 201 -14.76 20.24 3.85
CA LEU A 201 -15.17 20.84 5.13
C LEU A 201 -16.22 19.97 5.83
N PRO A 202 -15.97 19.47 7.06
CA PRO A 202 -16.98 18.79 7.87
C PRO A 202 -18.20 19.67 8.15
N ASP A 203 -19.36 19.05 8.37
CA ASP A 203 -20.61 19.78 8.60
C ASP A 203 -20.60 20.59 9.88
N LEU A 204 -20.39 21.90 9.76
CA LEU A 204 -20.40 22.85 10.87
C LEU A 204 -21.79 22.98 11.53
N GLY A 205 -22.87 22.83 10.77
CA GLY A 205 -24.24 22.89 11.30
C GLY A 205 -24.52 21.79 12.33
N SER A 206 -23.73 20.74 12.31
CA SER A 206 -23.78 19.60 13.24
C SER A 206 -22.79 19.73 14.41
N THR A 207 -22.30 20.93 14.74
CA THR A 207 -21.36 21.17 15.84
C THR A 207 -22.04 21.83 17.04
N PRO A 208 -21.46 21.80 18.25
CA PRO A 208 -22.03 22.41 19.43
C PRO A 208 -22.28 23.93 19.33
N THR A 209 -21.46 24.67 18.56
CA THR A 209 -21.66 26.10 18.29
C THR A 209 -23.00 26.37 17.58
N PHE A 210 -23.44 25.44 16.74
CA PHE A 210 -24.70 25.53 16.03
C PHE A 210 -25.80 24.61 16.61
N ASN A 211 -25.68 24.27 17.90
CA ASN A 211 -26.59 23.40 18.66
C ASN A 211 -26.77 21.99 18.05
N GLY A 212 -25.83 21.54 17.22
CA GLY A 212 -25.81 20.22 16.61
C GLY A 212 -26.82 19.98 15.48
N SER A 213 -27.55 21.01 15.02
CA SER A 213 -28.64 20.84 14.04
C SER A 213 -29.04 22.09 13.25
N ASN A 214 -28.07 22.89 12.77
CA ASN A 214 -28.37 24.06 11.97
C ASN A 214 -28.36 23.73 10.46
N SER A 215 -29.54 23.45 9.90
CA SER A 215 -29.69 23.05 8.50
C SER A 215 -29.28 24.13 7.49
N THR A 216 -29.39 25.42 7.82
CA THR A 216 -28.93 26.50 6.94
C THR A 216 -27.41 26.50 6.82
N VAL A 217 -26.70 26.34 7.93
CA VAL A 217 -25.24 26.24 7.93
C VAL A 217 -24.80 24.96 7.21
N SER A 218 -25.43 23.83 7.49
CA SER A 218 -25.14 22.57 6.79
C SER A 218 -25.35 22.70 5.28
N GLY A 219 -26.38 23.37 4.83
CA GLY A 219 -26.62 23.64 3.41
C GLY A 219 -25.50 24.46 2.75
N LEU A 220 -25.06 25.53 3.43
CA LEU A 220 -23.96 26.36 2.91
C LEU A 220 -22.60 25.64 2.97
N VAL A 221 -22.36 24.76 3.95
CA VAL A 221 -21.17 23.88 3.97
C VAL A 221 -21.21 22.92 2.77
N SER A 222 -22.38 22.37 2.46
CA SER A 222 -22.55 21.54 1.24
C SER A 222 -22.26 22.33 -0.03
N ASP A 223 -22.64 23.62 -0.11
CA ASP A 223 -22.32 24.50 -1.25
C ASP A 223 -20.79 24.71 -1.40
N VAL A 224 -20.05 24.90 -0.28
CA VAL A 224 -18.58 24.98 -0.27
C VAL A 224 -17.99 23.69 -0.88
N ASN A 225 -18.37 22.53 -0.34
CA ASN A 225 -17.83 21.24 -0.74
C ASN A 225 -18.19 20.88 -2.19
N THR A 226 -19.42 21.19 -2.60
CA THR A 226 -19.86 21.00 -4.00
C THR A 226 -19.01 21.81 -4.97
N GLU A 227 -18.65 23.03 -4.61
CA GLU A 227 -17.78 23.87 -5.45
C GLU A 227 -16.34 23.33 -5.49
N VAL A 228 -15.79 22.89 -4.34
CA VAL A 228 -14.47 22.24 -4.31
C VAL A 228 -14.45 21.03 -5.23
N VAL A 229 -15.41 20.11 -5.08
CA VAL A 229 -15.52 18.90 -5.91
C VAL A 229 -15.68 19.24 -7.38
N ARG A 230 -16.53 20.21 -7.71
CA ARG A 230 -16.76 20.65 -9.08
C ARG A 230 -15.47 21.17 -9.74
N GLN A 231 -14.69 21.96 -9.03
CA GLN A 231 -13.45 22.53 -9.56
C GLN A 231 -12.33 21.49 -9.62
N LEU A 232 -12.16 20.65 -8.60
CA LEU A 232 -11.16 19.56 -8.60
C LEU A 232 -11.36 18.60 -9.78
N ARG A 233 -12.61 18.28 -10.15
CA ARG A 233 -12.91 17.48 -11.36
C ARG A 233 -12.45 18.14 -12.65
N GLY A 234 -12.33 19.45 -12.67
CA GLY A 234 -11.85 20.22 -13.82
C GLY A 234 -10.34 20.43 -13.85
N LEU A 235 -9.67 20.12 -12.75
CA LEU A 235 -8.23 20.24 -12.64
C LEU A 235 -7.54 18.96 -13.12
N ASN A 236 -6.53 19.12 -13.96
CA ASN A 236 -5.59 18.04 -14.24
C ASN A 236 -4.51 18.01 -13.14
N ALA A 237 -4.93 17.75 -11.90
CA ALA A 237 -4.08 17.71 -10.72
C ALA A 237 -4.18 16.34 -10.05
N ASN A 238 -3.07 15.84 -9.53
CA ASN A 238 -3.06 14.67 -8.66
C ASN A 238 -3.56 15.07 -7.26
N ALA A 239 -4.87 15.30 -7.14
CA ALA A 239 -5.52 15.81 -5.93
C ALA A 239 -6.27 14.70 -5.20
N ILE A 240 -5.81 14.38 -4.00
CA ILE A 240 -6.41 13.37 -3.12
C ILE A 240 -7.48 14.05 -2.27
N ALA A 241 -8.74 13.96 -2.69
CA ALA A 241 -9.86 14.58 -1.97
C ALA A 241 -10.30 13.69 -0.80
N LEU A 242 -10.35 14.25 0.41
CA LEU A 242 -10.82 13.55 1.62
C LEU A 242 -12.29 13.89 1.91
N ASN A 243 -13.18 12.91 1.84
CA ASN A 243 -14.60 13.09 2.15
C ASN A 243 -14.88 13.02 3.66
N LEU A 244 -14.27 13.94 4.43
CA LEU A 244 -14.49 14.02 5.88
C LEU A 244 -15.97 14.23 6.27
N PRO A 245 -16.82 14.96 5.51
CA PRO A 245 -18.25 15.04 5.82
C PRO A 245 -18.94 13.68 5.88
N LEU A 246 -18.66 12.80 4.91
CA LEU A 246 -19.22 11.45 4.88
C LEU A 246 -18.67 10.60 6.03
N LEU A 247 -17.35 10.60 6.24
CA LEU A 247 -16.70 9.91 7.36
C LEU A 247 -17.34 10.31 8.70
N MET A 248 -17.52 11.61 8.95
CA MET A 248 -18.12 12.09 10.20
C MET A 248 -19.58 11.67 10.36
N THR A 249 -20.32 11.52 9.25
CA THR A 249 -21.68 10.99 9.25
C THR A 249 -21.69 9.52 9.67
N GLU A 250 -20.77 8.71 9.12
CA GLU A 250 -20.60 7.30 9.47
C GLU A 250 -20.19 7.12 10.93
N VAL A 251 -19.18 7.87 11.39
CA VAL A 251 -18.72 7.85 12.78
C VAL A 251 -19.86 8.19 13.76
N ARG A 252 -20.67 9.20 13.44
CA ARG A 252 -21.82 9.57 14.27
C ARG A 252 -22.90 8.50 14.30
N SER A 253 -23.21 7.89 13.15
CA SER A 253 -24.24 6.86 13.04
C SER A 253 -23.88 5.58 13.81
N SER A 254 -22.60 5.31 13.98
CA SER A 254 -22.03 4.14 14.63
C SER A 254 -21.13 4.49 15.82
N ALA A 255 -21.41 5.61 16.50
CA ALA A 255 -20.53 6.22 17.50
C ALA A 255 -20.03 5.25 18.57
N GLY A 256 -20.87 4.32 19.02
CA GLY A 256 -20.49 3.31 20.02
C GLY A 256 -19.40 2.34 19.52
N ALA A 257 -19.38 2.00 18.24
CA ALA A 257 -18.33 1.17 17.65
C ALA A 257 -16.98 1.89 17.69
N TYR A 258 -16.96 3.20 17.49
CA TYR A 258 -15.75 4.04 17.56
C TYR A 258 -15.35 4.42 18.99
N GLY A 259 -16.02 3.88 20.02
CA GLY A 259 -15.69 4.11 21.43
C GLY A 259 -16.32 5.36 22.04
N PHE A 260 -17.14 6.12 21.29
CA PHE A 260 -17.88 7.27 21.81
C PHE A 260 -19.14 6.84 22.58
N ASP A 261 -19.57 7.63 23.54
CA ASP A 261 -20.81 7.35 24.28
C ASP A 261 -22.05 7.80 23.48
N ALA A 262 -22.63 6.86 22.71
CA ALA A 262 -23.81 7.12 21.89
C ALA A 262 -25.06 7.52 22.69
N SER A 263 -25.07 7.39 24.02
CA SER A 263 -26.16 7.87 24.88
C SER A 263 -26.16 9.39 25.09
N GLN A 264 -25.04 10.04 24.74
CA GLN A 264 -24.86 11.48 24.89
C GLN A 264 -25.34 12.26 23.66
N ASN A 265 -25.62 13.55 23.83
CA ASN A 265 -25.82 14.46 22.70
C ASN A 265 -24.45 14.82 22.07
N LEU A 266 -23.90 13.92 21.26
CA LEU A 266 -22.55 14.05 20.70
C LEU A 266 -22.38 15.25 19.75
N ALA A 267 -23.45 15.71 19.09
CA ALA A 267 -23.41 16.85 18.19
C ALA A 267 -23.62 18.20 18.91
N GLY A 268 -24.37 18.21 20.00
CA GLY A 268 -24.75 19.44 20.71
C GLY A 268 -23.96 19.71 22.00
N THR A 269 -23.01 18.83 22.36
CA THR A 269 -22.16 18.99 23.56
C THR A 269 -20.69 18.86 23.24
N CYS A 270 -19.85 19.40 24.14
CA CYS A 270 -18.39 19.31 24.00
C CYS A 270 -17.72 18.95 25.33
N PHE A 271 -16.41 18.68 25.24
CA PHE A 271 -15.59 18.45 26.43
C PHE A 271 -15.36 19.71 27.24
N ASN A 272 -15.00 20.84 26.59
CA ASN A 272 -14.72 22.13 27.28
C ASN A 272 -14.85 23.29 26.29
N GLY A 273 -15.26 24.47 26.77
CA GLY A 273 -15.19 25.73 26.01
C GLY A 273 -16.35 25.96 25.03
N CYS A 274 -17.42 25.21 25.09
CA CYS A 274 -18.69 25.51 24.43
C CYS A 274 -19.77 25.90 25.43
N SER A 275 -20.91 26.40 24.94
CA SER A 275 -22.04 26.78 25.78
C SER A 275 -22.69 25.60 26.49
N ASN A 276 -22.57 24.39 25.95
CA ASN A 276 -23.17 23.18 26.50
C ASN A 276 -22.09 22.11 26.74
N VAL A 277 -21.29 22.29 27.81
CA VAL A 277 -20.30 21.31 28.24
C VAL A 277 -20.99 20.01 28.68
N ASN A 278 -20.53 18.86 28.19
CA ASN A 278 -21.14 17.58 28.51
C ASN A 278 -21.11 17.28 30.00
N ALA A 279 -22.27 16.95 30.60
CA ALA A 279 -22.41 16.76 32.04
C ALA A 279 -21.77 15.45 32.53
N THR A 280 -21.66 14.43 31.65
CA THR A 280 -21.13 13.10 31.98
C THR A 280 -19.62 13.03 31.80
N TRP A 281 -19.12 13.51 30.66
CA TRP A 281 -17.73 13.33 30.21
C TRP A 281 -16.97 14.65 30.05
N GLY A 282 -17.65 15.80 30.17
CA GLY A 282 -17.02 17.12 30.03
C GLY A 282 -16.04 17.43 31.15
N ILE A 283 -15.25 18.52 31.00
CA ILE A 283 -14.16 18.92 31.90
C ILE A 283 -14.60 19.10 33.36
N ASN A 284 -15.86 19.46 33.60
CA ASN A 284 -16.42 19.70 34.91
C ASN A 284 -17.14 18.49 35.53
N SER A 285 -17.15 17.34 34.84
CA SER A 285 -17.78 16.11 35.34
C SER A 285 -16.93 15.42 36.42
N ALA A 286 -17.50 14.44 37.10
CA ALA A 286 -16.77 13.65 38.09
C ALA A 286 -15.69 12.77 37.46
N THR A 287 -15.87 12.37 36.19
CA THR A 287 -14.96 11.50 35.42
C THR A 287 -14.74 12.10 34.03
N PRO A 288 -13.98 13.19 33.91
CA PRO A 288 -13.77 13.83 32.61
C PRO A 288 -13.04 12.90 31.64
N ASP A 289 -13.64 12.64 30.47
CA ASP A 289 -13.03 11.82 29.44
C ASP A 289 -13.41 12.32 28.03
N PRO A 290 -12.51 13.06 27.34
CA PRO A 290 -12.77 13.56 26.02
C PRO A 290 -12.87 12.45 24.95
N SER A 291 -12.32 11.26 25.19
CA SER A 291 -12.39 10.15 24.24
C SER A 291 -13.81 9.59 24.04
N LYS A 292 -14.74 9.95 24.93
CA LYS A 292 -16.15 9.59 24.86
C LYS A 292 -17.01 10.58 24.07
N LEU A 293 -16.42 11.67 23.60
CA LEU A 293 -17.10 12.77 22.92
C LEU A 293 -16.49 13.06 21.56
N LEU A 294 -17.32 13.58 20.61
CA LEU A 294 -16.82 13.98 19.28
C LEU A 294 -16.09 15.33 19.32
N PHE A 295 -16.56 16.27 20.15
CA PHE A 295 -16.06 17.64 20.15
C PHE A 295 -15.30 17.99 21.43
N ASN A 296 -14.11 18.59 21.22
CA ASN A 296 -13.30 19.19 22.26
C ASN A 296 -13.96 20.49 22.79
N ASP A 297 -14.39 21.34 21.88
CA ASP A 297 -15.05 22.62 22.16
C ASP A 297 -16.25 22.84 21.22
N GLY A 298 -16.60 24.10 20.94
CA GLY A 298 -17.76 24.45 20.13
C GLY A 298 -17.72 23.93 18.67
N VAL A 299 -16.54 23.70 18.10
CA VAL A 299 -16.36 23.33 16.69
C VAL A 299 -15.23 22.32 16.45
N HIS A 300 -14.25 22.23 17.35
CA HIS A 300 -13.08 21.41 17.13
C HIS A 300 -13.30 19.97 17.60
N PRO A 301 -12.89 18.97 16.81
CA PRO A 301 -13.01 17.57 17.19
C PRO A 301 -12.06 17.21 18.35
N THR A 302 -12.37 16.12 19.05
CA THR A 302 -11.49 15.53 20.04
C THR A 302 -10.29 14.85 19.38
N THR A 303 -9.25 14.54 20.15
CA THR A 303 -8.08 13.77 19.64
C THR A 303 -8.50 12.41 19.09
N ALA A 304 -9.51 11.76 19.64
CA ALA A 304 -10.03 10.49 19.11
C ALA A 304 -10.59 10.66 17.69
N VAL A 305 -11.32 11.74 17.41
CA VAL A 305 -11.82 12.05 16.06
C VAL A 305 -10.68 12.46 15.13
N GLN A 306 -9.68 13.19 15.63
CA GLN A 306 -8.47 13.53 14.84
C GLN A 306 -7.70 12.26 14.42
N GLN A 307 -7.64 11.24 15.29
CA GLN A 307 -7.05 9.96 14.96
C GLN A 307 -7.84 9.25 13.85
N ILE A 308 -9.16 9.18 13.95
CA ILE A 308 -10.02 8.57 12.92
C ILE A 308 -9.82 9.28 11.56
N ALA A 309 -9.72 10.62 11.57
CA ALA A 309 -9.47 11.36 10.33
C ALA A 309 -8.07 11.11 9.74
N ALA A 310 -7.08 10.89 10.60
CA ALA A 310 -5.73 10.53 10.17
C ALA A 310 -5.66 9.10 9.60
N ASP A 311 -6.28 8.15 10.28
CA ASP A 311 -6.36 6.75 9.83
C ASP A 311 -7.10 6.64 8.49
N TYR A 312 -8.17 7.41 8.32
CA TYR A 312 -8.89 7.54 7.06
C TYR A 312 -7.99 8.05 5.92
N ALA A 313 -7.25 9.13 6.15
CA ALA A 313 -6.33 9.64 5.16
C ALA A 313 -5.21 8.62 4.84
N TYR A 314 -4.68 7.96 5.87
CA TYR A 314 -3.66 6.92 5.70
C TYR A 314 -4.19 5.72 4.90
N SER A 315 -5.43 5.27 5.13
CA SER A 315 -6.02 4.15 4.39
C SER A 315 -6.14 4.40 2.88
N ILE A 316 -6.30 5.67 2.47
CA ILE A 316 -6.30 6.07 1.06
C ILE A 316 -4.87 6.07 0.50
N LEU A 317 -3.91 6.61 1.25
CA LEU A 317 -2.52 6.71 0.83
C LEU A 317 -1.84 5.34 0.75
N SER A 318 -2.23 4.39 1.60
CA SER A 318 -1.63 3.05 1.67
C SER A 318 -2.26 2.04 0.69
N ALA A 319 -3.43 2.31 0.12
CA ALA A 319 -4.11 1.36 -0.76
C ALA A 319 -3.25 0.91 -1.96
N PRO A 320 -2.59 1.80 -2.73
CA PRO A 320 -1.71 1.38 -3.81
C PRO A 320 -0.48 0.59 -3.34
N GLN A 321 -0.01 0.81 -2.11
CA GLN A 321 1.12 0.08 -1.54
C GLN A 321 0.83 -1.42 -1.31
N GLU A 322 -0.44 -1.78 -1.22
CA GLU A 322 -0.91 -3.16 -1.10
C GLU A 322 -1.35 -3.73 -2.45
N LEU A 323 -2.15 -2.97 -3.19
CA LEU A 323 -2.82 -3.48 -4.39
C LEU A 323 -1.90 -3.62 -5.61
N THR A 324 -0.77 -2.93 -5.64
CA THR A 324 0.25 -3.14 -6.68
C THR A 324 1.03 -4.46 -6.51
N LEU A 325 0.77 -5.23 -5.45
CA LEU A 325 1.22 -6.61 -5.31
C LEU A 325 0.35 -7.63 -6.07
N LEU A 326 -0.85 -7.27 -6.52
CA LEU A 326 -1.73 -8.20 -7.25
C LEU A 326 -1.10 -8.73 -8.55
N PRO A 327 -0.50 -7.92 -9.41
CA PRO A 327 0.24 -8.42 -10.58
C PRO A 327 1.45 -9.29 -10.20
N GLU A 328 2.14 -8.99 -9.09
CA GLU A 328 3.29 -9.77 -8.61
C GLU A 328 2.87 -11.17 -8.10
N MET A 329 1.68 -11.31 -7.49
CA MET A 329 1.09 -12.62 -7.16
C MET A 329 0.93 -13.48 -8.42
N ALA A 330 0.42 -12.89 -9.50
CA ALA A 330 0.22 -13.60 -10.77
C ALA A 330 1.55 -13.98 -11.45
N LEU A 331 2.56 -13.09 -11.42
CA LEU A 331 3.91 -13.40 -11.88
C LEU A 331 4.53 -14.55 -11.07
N GLY A 332 4.37 -14.53 -9.74
CA GLY A 332 4.81 -15.62 -8.87
C GLY A 332 4.15 -16.96 -9.20
N THR A 333 2.85 -16.94 -9.57
CA THR A 333 2.14 -18.14 -10.05
C THR A 333 2.71 -18.64 -11.37
N LEU A 334 2.93 -17.76 -12.35
CA LEU A 334 3.53 -18.14 -13.63
C LEU A 334 4.94 -18.71 -13.44
N GLN A 335 5.75 -18.10 -12.59
CA GLN A 335 7.08 -18.60 -12.24
C GLN A 335 7.02 -20.00 -11.62
N ALA A 336 6.15 -20.21 -10.62
CA ALA A 336 5.97 -21.52 -9.99
C ALA A 336 5.53 -22.59 -11.02
N HIS A 337 4.68 -22.22 -11.98
CA HIS A 337 4.27 -23.09 -13.09
C HIS A 337 5.46 -23.46 -13.99
N GLN A 338 6.25 -22.48 -14.41
CA GLN A 338 7.45 -22.71 -15.21
C GLN A 338 8.48 -23.57 -14.48
N ASP A 339 8.71 -23.34 -13.19
CA ASP A 339 9.63 -24.13 -12.37
C ASP A 339 9.19 -25.59 -12.26
N GLN A 340 7.90 -25.85 -12.07
CA GLN A 340 7.36 -27.21 -12.05
C GLN A 340 7.55 -27.93 -13.40
N LEU A 341 7.37 -27.24 -14.52
CA LEU A 341 7.66 -27.80 -15.86
C LEU A 341 9.17 -28.04 -16.06
N ARG A 342 10.02 -27.08 -15.68
CA ARG A 342 11.48 -27.22 -15.74
C ARG A 342 11.96 -28.42 -14.91
N ASN A 343 11.37 -28.65 -13.74
CA ASN A 343 11.66 -29.82 -12.90
C ASN A 343 11.30 -31.14 -13.60
N GLN A 344 10.19 -31.18 -14.38
CA GLN A 344 9.87 -32.35 -15.23
C GLN A 344 10.94 -32.57 -16.30
N TRP A 345 11.35 -31.50 -17.00
CA TRP A 345 12.33 -31.61 -18.08
C TRP A 345 13.69 -32.05 -17.58
N GLN A 346 14.18 -31.56 -16.44
CA GLN A 346 15.45 -32.00 -15.84
C GLN A 346 15.40 -33.46 -15.39
N ALA A 347 14.29 -33.87 -14.78
CA ALA A 347 14.10 -35.27 -14.39
C ALA A 347 14.03 -36.22 -15.60
N ASP A 348 13.57 -35.75 -16.75
CA ASP A 348 13.45 -36.51 -17.96
C ASP A 348 14.80 -36.88 -18.61
N TRP A 349 15.86 -36.13 -18.34
CA TRP A 349 17.21 -36.43 -18.86
C TRP A 349 17.77 -37.77 -18.38
N SER A 350 17.29 -38.30 -17.21
CA SER A 350 17.70 -39.62 -16.72
C SER A 350 16.95 -40.77 -17.37
N ALA A 351 15.73 -40.52 -17.77
CA ALA A 351 14.82 -41.46 -18.37
C ALA A 351 14.26 -40.82 -19.63
N TRP A 352 15.15 -40.54 -20.61
CA TRP A 352 14.74 -39.94 -21.88
C TRP A 352 13.73 -40.84 -22.56
N GLN A 353 12.56 -40.29 -22.81
CA GLN A 353 11.43 -40.94 -23.45
C GLN A 353 11.86 -41.55 -24.80
N ALA A 354 11.43 -42.75 -25.12
CA ALA A 354 11.74 -43.36 -26.44
C ALA A 354 11.06 -42.57 -27.58
N VAL A 355 11.66 -42.64 -28.76
CA VAL A 355 11.09 -42.02 -29.97
C VAL A 355 9.73 -42.62 -30.27
N GLU A 356 8.78 -41.79 -30.69
CA GLU A 356 7.37 -42.13 -30.98
C GLU A 356 6.55 -42.56 -29.76
N GLN A 357 7.02 -42.27 -28.53
CA GLN A 357 6.27 -42.50 -27.30
C GLN A 357 5.65 -41.21 -26.75
N TRP A 358 4.56 -41.39 -26.04
CA TRP A 358 3.92 -40.36 -25.21
C TRP A 358 4.37 -40.50 -23.74
N ARG A 359 4.44 -39.37 -23.05
CA ARG A 359 4.60 -39.29 -21.59
C ARG A 359 3.51 -38.42 -21.03
N GLY A 360 2.74 -38.95 -20.09
CA GLY A 360 1.80 -38.15 -19.26
C GLY A 360 2.42 -37.85 -17.90
N PHE A 361 2.13 -36.70 -17.34
CA PHE A 361 2.55 -36.35 -15.97
C PHE A 361 1.47 -35.61 -15.21
N VAL A 362 1.51 -35.73 -13.88
CA VAL A 362 0.73 -34.95 -12.93
C VAL A 362 1.66 -34.44 -11.84
N VAL A 363 1.51 -33.16 -11.47
CA VAL A 363 2.33 -32.48 -10.45
C VAL A 363 1.40 -31.81 -9.45
N GLY A 364 1.61 -32.10 -8.17
CA GLY A 364 1.02 -31.32 -7.06
C GLY A 364 2.12 -30.50 -6.38
N GLY A 365 1.81 -29.27 -6.02
CA GLY A 365 2.78 -28.38 -5.37
C GLY A 365 2.16 -27.48 -4.33
N GLY A 366 3.03 -26.99 -3.42
CA GLY A 366 2.76 -25.90 -2.52
C GLY A 366 3.81 -24.81 -2.72
N GLN A 367 3.41 -23.57 -2.52
CA GLN A 367 4.31 -22.42 -2.64
C GLN A 367 4.09 -21.45 -1.49
N ARG A 368 5.11 -20.69 -1.16
CA ARG A 368 5.07 -19.55 -0.25
C ARG A 368 5.75 -18.37 -0.91
N GLN A 369 5.12 -17.21 -0.81
CA GLN A 369 5.67 -15.93 -1.25
C GLN A 369 5.81 -15.03 -0.04
N ASP A 370 6.95 -14.36 0.07
CA ASP A 370 7.23 -13.38 1.10
C ASP A 370 7.67 -12.08 0.41
N TYR A 371 7.04 -10.96 0.76
CA TYR A 371 7.39 -9.60 0.32
C TYR A 371 7.87 -8.80 1.52
N ASP A 372 9.09 -8.29 1.44
CA ASP A 372 9.62 -7.36 2.43
C ASP A 372 9.02 -5.96 2.19
N SER A 373 8.90 -5.13 3.23
CA SER A 373 8.42 -3.76 3.09
C SER A 373 9.41 -2.89 2.31
N GLN A 374 8.88 -2.03 1.44
CA GLN A 374 9.61 -0.99 0.73
C GLN A 374 9.10 0.41 1.14
N ASP A 375 9.75 1.48 0.67
CA ASP A 375 9.30 2.85 0.92
C ASP A 375 7.87 3.10 0.41
N ASN A 376 7.45 2.37 -0.61
CA ASN A 376 6.21 2.51 -1.35
C ASN A 376 5.38 1.22 -1.44
N ALA A 377 5.74 0.18 -0.67
CA ALA A 377 4.95 -1.04 -0.57
C ALA A 377 4.98 -1.61 0.85
N GLN A 378 3.87 -2.19 1.27
CA GLN A 378 3.77 -2.89 2.55
C GLN A 378 4.33 -4.32 2.43
N SER A 379 4.80 -4.87 3.54
CA SER A 379 5.19 -6.28 3.59
C SER A 379 3.96 -7.18 3.49
N GLY A 380 4.16 -8.36 2.91
CA GLY A 380 3.13 -9.38 2.85
C GLY A 380 3.72 -10.77 2.80
N ASP A 381 2.97 -11.75 3.27
CA ASP A 381 3.30 -13.15 3.14
C ASP A 381 2.11 -13.97 2.67
N GLY A 382 2.36 -14.93 1.80
CA GLY A 382 1.31 -15.70 1.16
C GLY A 382 1.67 -17.17 0.97
N ASN A 383 0.64 -17.96 0.89
CA ASN A 383 0.74 -19.39 0.62
C ASN A 383 -0.14 -19.78 -0.57
N GLY A 384 0.24 -20.84 -1.27
CA GLY A 384 -0.56 -21.32 -2.40
C GLY A 384 -0.37 -22.80 -2.66
N TYR A 385 -1.32 -23.33 -3.42
CA TYR A 385 -1.33 -24.73 -3.85
C TYR A 385 -1.52 -24.81 -5.36
N SER A 386 -1.04 -25.90 -5.94
CA SER A 386 -1.13 -26.09 -7.38
C SER A 386 -1.36 -27.54 -7.78
N LEU A 387 -2.04 -27.71 -8.91
CA LEU A 387 -2.15 -28.97 -9.61
C LEU A 387 -1.87 -28.75 -11.10
N ASN A 388 -0.89 -29.46 -11.65
CA ASN A 388 -0.58 -29.43 -13.06
C ASN A 388 -0.75 -30.82 -13.67
N ILE A 389 -1.28 -30.87 -14.87
CA ILE A 389 -1.34 -32.08 -15.70
C ILE A 389 -0.74 -31.76 -17.07
N GLY A 390 0.00 -32.66 -17.63
CA GLY A 390 0.58 -32.42 -18.93
C GLY A 390 0.95 -33.69 -19.65
N THR A 391 1.33 -33.50 -20.90
CA THR A 391 1.79 -34.58 -21.76
C THR A 391 2.89 -34.10 -22.71
N SER A 392 3.78 -35.01 -23.08
CA SER A 392 4.80 -34.77 -24.12
C SER A 392 4.88 -35.94 -25.06
N TYR A 393 5.28 -35.66 -26.29
CA TYR A 393 5.53 -36.62 -27.34
C TYR A 393 6.93 -36.42 -27.90
N ARG A 394 7.68 -37.50 -28.15
CA ARG A 394 9.03 -37.47 -28.75
C ARG A 394 8.99 -37.86 -30.22
N PRO A 395 8.83 -36.90 -31.17
CA PRO A 395 8.72 -37.20 -32.59
C PRO A 395 10.04 -37.68 -33.22
N THR A 396 11.18 -37.26 -32.67
CA THR A 396 12.53 -37.62 -33.18
C THR A 396 13.50 -37.81 -32.00
N GLU A 397 14.72 -38.28 -32.30
CA GLU A 397 15.76 -38.38 -31.27
C GLU A 397 16.10 -37.04 -30.63
N ALA A 398 16.02 -35.93 -31.40
CA ALA A 398 16.42 -34.61 -30.93
C ALA A 398 15.27 -33.78 -30.30
N TRP A 399 14.02 -34.07 -30.63
CA TRP A 399 12.89 -33.22 -30.25
C TRP A 399 11.90 -33.92 -29.33
N ARG A 400 11.44 -33.17 -28.35
CA ARG A 400 10.24 -33.45 -27.54
C ARG A 400 9.34 -32.21 -27.55
N VAL A 401 8.05 -32.40 -27.76
CA VAL A 401 7.03 -31.34 -27.74
C VAL A 401 5.94 -31.75 -26.78
N GLY A 402 5.29 -30.77 -26.12
CA GLY A 402 4.25 -31.10 -25.17
C GLY A 402 3.39 -29.91 -24.81
N ALA A 403 2.41 -30.19 -23.95
CA ALA A 403 1.52 -29.19 -23.37
C ALA A 403 1.18 -29.56 -21.94
N ALA A 404 0.85 -28.54 -21.15
CA ALA A 404 0.42 -28.68 -19.77
C ALA A 404 -0.72 -27.70 -19.44
N LEU A 405 -1.55 -28.10 -18.49
CA LEU A 405 -2.57 -27.25 -17.86
C LEU A 405 -2.27 -27.18 -16.37
N GLY A 406 -2.41 -25.99 -15.78
CA GLY A 406 -2.18 -25.74 -14.37
C GLY A 406 -3.36 -25.00 -13.74
N ALA A 407 -3.69 -25.37 -12.51
CA ALA A 407 -4.60 -24.65 -11.63
C ALA A 407 -3.87 -24.29 -10.34
N TYR A 408 -3.98 -23.04 -9.95
CA TYR A 408 -3.30 -22.44 -8.79
C TYR A 408 -4.30 -21.70 -7.93
N GLU A 409 -4.11 -21.77 -6.63
CA GLU A 409 -4.83 -20.96 -5.65
C GLU A 409 -3.79 -20.37 -4.70
N GLN A 410 -3.83 -19.06 -4.52
CA GLN A 410 -2.92 -18.29 -3.67
C GLN A 410 -3.70 -17.38 -2.76
N GLU A 411 -3.18 -17.18 -1.56
CA GLU A 411 -3.64 -16.22 -0.57
C GLU A 411 -2.44 -15.37 -0.15
N LEU A 412 -2.62 -14.06 -0.04
CA LEU A 412 -1.60 -13.10 0.36
C LEU A 412 -2.17 -12.20 1.45
N GLU A 413 -1.58 -12.25 2.64
CA GLU A 413 -1.86 -11.31 3.73
C GLU A 413 -0.88 -10.14 3.66
N VAL A 414 -1.40 -8.89 3.65
CA VAL A 414 -0.59 -7.68 3.48
C VAL A 414 -0.83 -6.71 4.62
N GLY A 415 0.24 -6.06 5.06
CA GLY A 415 0.20 -4.95 6.01
C GLY A 415 -0.14 -5.34 7.44
N ASN A 416 -0.16 -4.32 8.32
CA ASN A 416 -0.35 -4.53 9.75
C ASN A 416 -1.80 -4.87 10.15
N ALA A 417 -2.76 -4.60 9.28
CA ALA A 417 -4.18 -4.86 9.51
C ALA A 417 -4.66 -6.16 8.86
N ASN A 418 -3.72 -6.92 8.25
CA ASN A 418 -3.96 -8.19 7.57
C ASN A 418 -5.04 -8.05 6.49
N SER A 419 -4.77 -7.21 5.48
CA SER A 419 -5.53 -7.26 4.23
C SER A 419 -5.33 -8.64 3.59
N ASP A 420 -6.40 -9.24 3.09
CA ASP A 420 -6.38 -10.60 2.54
C ASP A 420 -6.76 -10.58 1.06
N TYR A 421 -5.85 -11.07 0.20
CA TYR A 421 -6.02 -11.10 -1.25
C TYR A 421 -5.90 -12.53 -1.77
N GLN A 422 -6.94 -12.99 -2.47
CA GLN A 422 -7.01 -14.35 -3.01
C GLN A 422 -6.98 -14.34 -4.54
N LEU A 423 -6.10 -15.18 -5.10
CA LEU A 423 -5.94 -15.36 -6.54
C LEU A 423 -6.12 -16.82 -6.95
N LYS A 424 -7.01 -17.08 -7.89
CA LYS A 424 -7.11 -18.34 -8.64
C LYS A 424 -6.62 -18.15 -10.06
N SER A 425 -5.65 -18.97 -10.47
CA SER A 425 -5.05 -18.88 -11.81
C SER A 425 -5.20 -20.20 -12.55
N TYR A 426 -5.58 -20.12 -13.82
CA TYR A 426 -5.64 -21.25 -14.72
C TYR A 426 -4.72 -21.02 -15.91
N LEU A 427 -3.69 -21.86 -16.03
CA LEU A 427 -2.61 -21.70 -17.00
C LEU A 427 -2.64 -22.82 -18.06
N ALA A 428 -2.36 -22.47 -19.29
CA ALA A 428 -2.12 -23.43 -20.38
C ALA A 428 -0.75 -23.12 -21.00
N THR A 429 0.08 -24.15 -21.15
CA THR A 429 1.44 -24.02 -21.68
C THR A 429 1.69 -25.01 -22.80
N ALA A 430 2.25 -24.53 -23.90
CA ALA A 430 2.90 -25.36 -24.94
C ALA A 430 4.41 -25.24 -24.75
N PHE A 431 5.12 -26.36 -24.94
CA PHE A 431 6.57 -26.37 -24.78
C PHE A 431 7.25 -27.27 -25.80
N ALA A 432 8.52 -26.99 -26.05
CA ALA A 432 9.40 -27.82 -26.86
C ALA A 432 10.78 -27.92 -26.21
N GLN A 433 11.37 -29.10 -26.31
CA GLN A 433 12.74 -29.40 -25.90
C GLN A 433 13.53 -29.94 -27.06
N TYR A 434 14.77 -29.51 -27.19
CA TYR A 434 15.72 -29.95 -28.19
C TYR A 434 16.98 -30.44 -27.51
N GLU A 435 17.49 -31.59 -27.94
CA GLU A 435 18.77 -32.14 -27.51
C GLU A 435 19.47 -32.82 -28.67
N GLN A 436 20.67 -32.35 -28.97
CA GLN A 436 21.54 -32.99 -29.98
C GLN A 436 22.99 -32.89 -29.53
N ASP A 437 23.66 -34.03 -29.45
CA ASP A 437 25.02 -34.17 -28.95
C ASP A 437 25.17 -33.64 -27.51
N ARG A 438 25.74 -32.44 -27.34
CA ARG A 438 25.94 -31.75 -26.07
C ARG A 438 25.10 -30.49 -25.92
N TRP A 439 24.45 -30.06 -27.01
CA TRP A 439 23.58 -28.91 -27.01
C TRP A 439 22.16 -29.29 -26.60
N TRP A 440 21.59 -28.48 -25.77
CA TRP A 440 20.18 -28.58 -25.44
C TRP A 440 19.53 -27.21 -25.45
N ALA A 441 18.24 -27.18 -25.69
CA ALA A 441 17.41 -26.00 -25.57
C ALA A 441 16.02 -26.41 -25.09
N ASP A 442 15.37 -25.55 -24.33
CA ASP A 442 13.94 -25.63 -24.06
C ASP A 442 13.28 -24.28 -24.29
N MET A 443 12.02 -24.32 -24.66
CA MET A 443 11.17 -23.16 -24.85
C MET A 443 9.75 -23.47 -24.42
N SER A 444 9.07 -22.47 -23.89
CA SER A 444 7.65 -22.54 -23.50
C SER A 444 6.93 -21.25 -23.80
N MET A 445 5.63 -21.38 -24.04
CA MET A 445 4.70 -20.25 -24.10
C MET A 445 3.49 -20.59 -23.25
N SER A 446 3.16 -19.71 -22.33
CA SER A 446 2.07 -19.87 -21.37
C SER A 446 1.05 -18.75 -21.56
N VAL A 447 -0.22 -19.08 -21.36
CA VAL A 447 -1.33 -18.13 -21.29
C VAL A 447 -2.23 -18.54 -20.13
N GLY A 448 -2.85 -17.59 -19.47
CA GLY A 448 -3.73 -17.90 -18.35
C GLY A 448 -4.77 -16.83 -18.06
N SER A 449 -5.80 -17.24 -17.35
CA SER A 449 -6.79 -16.38 -16.75
C SER A 449 -6.54 -16.28 -15.24
N LEU A 450 -6.74 -15.10 -14.74
CA LEU A 450 -6.61 -14.74 -13.33
C LEU A 450 -7.99 -14.37 -12.79
N ASN A 451 -8.32 -14.84 -11.59
CA ASN A 451 -9.54 -14.48 -10.90
C ASN A 451 -9.19 -14.13 -9.46
N TYR A 452 -9.32 -12.85 -9.14
CA TYR A 452 -9.13 -12.30 -7.79
C TYR A 452 -10.51 -12.23 -7.14
N ASP A 453 -10.97 -13.34 -6.57
CA ASP A 453 -12.35 -13.50 -6.08
C ASP A 453 -12.57 -13.03 -4.63
N SER A 454 -11.53 -12.58 -3.94
CA SER A 454 -11.58 -11.88 -2.66
C SER A 454 -10.43 -10.89 -2.55
N LEU A 455 -10.76 -9.62 -2.54
CA LEU A 455 -9.84 -8.51 -2.31
C LEU A 455 -10.32 -7.73 -1.08
N ASP A 456 -9.91 -8.20 0.10
CA ASP A 456 -10.30 -7.66 1.40
C ASP A 456 -9.22 -6.71 1.93
N ARG A 457 -9.36 -5.40 1.65
CA ARG A 457 -8.46 -4.37 2.15
C ARG A 457 -8.86 -3.92 3.55
N SER A 458 -8.02 -4.22 4.53
CA SER A 458 -8.25 -3.95 5.96
C SER A 458 -7.33 -2.85 6.49
N PHE A 459 -7.89 -1.96 7.33
CA PHE A 459 -7.13 -0.86 7.94
C PHE A 459 -7.77 -0.42 9.25
N ALA A 460 -6.97 0.20 10.11
CA ALA A 460 -7.47 0.82 11.33
C ALA A 460 -8.26 2.11 11.01
N LEU A 461 -9.31 2.36 11.78
CA LEU A 461 -10.09 3.60 11.77
C LEU A 461 -10.46 3.95 13.22
N GLY A 462 -9.56 4.58 13.95
CA GLY A 462 -9.63 4.73 15.39
C GLY A 462 -9.52 3.38 16.11
N GLN A 463 -10.58 3.00 16.82
CA GLN A 463 -10.64 1.72 17.54
C GLN A 463 -11.23 0.58 16.70
N VAL A 464 -11.68 0.85 15.48
CA VAL A 464 -12.32 -0.10 14.58
C VAL A 464 -11.32 -0.54 13.52
N THR A 465 -11.32 -1.82 13.17
CA THR A 465 -10.77 -2.28 11.90
C THR A 465 -11.90 -2.26 10.87
N ARG A 466 -11.70 -1.58 9.77
CA ARG A 466 -12.62 -1.58 8.62
C ARG A 466 -12.01 -2.42 7.52
N THR A 467 -12.86 -3.17 6.82
CA THR A 467 -12.48 -3.93 5.63
C THR A 467 -13.35 -3.48 4.47
N GLU A 468 -12.74 -3.05 3.40
CA GLU A 468 -13.39 -2.81 2.11
C GLU A 468 -13.16 -4.03 1.23
N GLN A 469 -14.19 -4.43 0.47
CA GLN A 469 -14.20 -5.68 -0.28
C GLN A 469 -14.35 -5.42 -1.78
N GLY A 470 -13.64 -6.19 -2.58
CA GLY A 470 -13.74 -6.14 -4.04
C GLY A 470 -13.39 -7.48 -4.67
N ASP A 471 -13.56 -7.53 -5.98
CA ASP A 471 -13.16 -8.64 -6.82
C ASP A 471 -12.80 -8.12 -8.21
N THR A 472 -11.91 -8.84 -8.92
CA THR A 472 -11.54 -8.51 -10.29
C THR A 472 -10.99 -9.73 -11.01
N ASP A 473 -10.91 -9.62 -12.32
CA ASP A 473 -10.30 -10.61 -13.19
C ASP A 473 -8.99 -10.07 -13.80
N GLY A 474 -8.30 -10.93 -14.53
CA GLY A 474 -7.12 -10.54 -15.26
C GLY A 474 -6.63 -11.62 -16.20
N THR A 475 -5.53 -11.33 -16.88
CA THR A 475 -4.87 -12.28 -17.77
C THR A 475 -3.37 -12.26 -17.56
N VAL A 476 -2.74 -13.39 -17.88
CA VAL A 476 -1.29 -13.52 -17.89
C VAL A 476 -0.85 -14.27 -19.13
N TRP A 477 0.24 -13.81 -19.74
CA TRP A 477 0.93 -14.60 -20.74
C TRP A 477 2.44 -14.46 -20.57
N GLY A 478 3.19 -15.48 -21.03
CA GLY A 478 4.64 -15.44 -20.96
C GLY A 478 5.28 -16.39 -21.94
N ALA A 479 6.52 -16.08 -22.29
CA ALA A 479 7.38 -16.91 -23.11
C ALA A 479 8.75 -17.04 -22.44
N ALA A 480 9.27 -18.26 -22.37
CA ALA A 480 10.55 -18.55 -21.75
C ALA A 480 11.41 -19.43 -22.66
N GLY A 481 12.71 -19.21 -22.65
CA GLY A 481 13.64 -20.03 -23.44
C GLY A 481 15.00 -20.12 -22.77
N ARG A 482 15.62 -21.31 -22.88
CA ARG A 482 16.97 -21.57 -22.38
C ARG A 482 17.77 -22.33 -23.43
N VAL A 483 19.07 -22.05 -23.49
CA VAL A 483 20.03 -22.80 -24.33
C VAL A 483 21.26 -23.10 -23.49
N GLY A 484 21.67 -24.35 -23.47
CA GLY A 484 22.81 -24.80 -22.69
C GLY A 484 23.71 -25.81 -23.43
N TYR A 485 24.83 -26.07 -22.79
CA TYR A 485 25.84 -26.98 -23.30
C TYR A 485 26.32 -27.91 -22.21
N ASP A 486 26.16 -29.24 -22.40
CA ASP A 486 26.64 -30.25 -21.45
C ASP A 486 28.14 -30.45 -21.60
N ILE A 487 28.88 -30.17 -20.51
CA ILE A 487 30.34 -30.34 -20.49
C ILE A 487 30.79 -31.76 -20.15
N ALA A 488 29.87 -32.64 -19.74
CA ALA A 488 30.16 -34.02 -19.43
C ALA A 488 30.49 -34.86 -20.71
N GLN A 489 31.19 -35.96 -20.51
CA GLN A 489 31.40 -36.93 -21.57
C GLN A 489 30.17 -37.83 -21.73
N SER A 490 29.93 -38.32 -22.93
CA SER A 490 28.86 -39.28 -23.19
C SER A 490 29.01 -40.50 -22.28
N GLY A 491 27.94 -40.91 -21.61
CA GLY A 491 27.91 -42.04 -20.69
C GLY A 491 28.44 -41.74 -19.27
N SER A 492 28.68 -40.46 -18.91
CA SER A 492 29.00 -40.07 -17.53
C SER A 492 27.80 -40.29 -16.61
N GLU A 493 28.07 -40.63 -15.33
CA GLU A 493 27.06 -40.63 -14.27
C GLU A 493 26.65 -39.21 -13.84
N TRP A 494 27.47 -38.21 -14.20
CA TRP A 494 27.21 -36.80 -13.91
C TRP A 494 27.11 -36.00 -15.22
N HIS A 495 26.26 -34.99 -15.21
CA HIS A 495 26.09 -34.01 -16.28
C HIS A 495 26.14 -32.63 -15.64
N LEU A 496 26.72 -31.66 -16.31
CA LEU A 496 26.83 -30.29 -15.88
C LEU A 496 26.74 -29.36 -17.08
N SER A 497 25.78 -28.48 -17.09
CA SER A 497 25.45 -27.64 -18.23
C SER A 497 25.30 -26.18 -17.84
N PRO A 498 26.26 -25.32 -18.17
CA PRO A 498 26.00 -23.89 -18.20
C PRO A 498 24.96 -23.56 -19.27
N PHE A 499 24.13 -22.54 -18.99
CA PHE A 499 23.09 -22.09 -19.90
C PHE A 499 22.86 -20.57 -19.82
N ILE A 500 22.21 -20.05 -20.84
CA ILE A 500 21.62 -18.72 -20.85
C ILE A 500 20.09 -18.85 -20.91
N SER A 501 19.38 -17.90 -20.32
CA SER A 501 17.91 -17.81 -20.32
C SER A 501 17.42 -16.46 -20.81
N ALA A 502 16.20 -16.46 -21.34
CA ALA A 502 15.43 -15.27 -21.65
C ALA A 502 13.97 -15.55 -21.35
N ASP A 503 13.37 -14.73 -20.51
CA ASP A 503 12.00 -14.84 -20.06
C ASP A 503 11.27 -13.50 -20.28
N TYR A 504 10.04 -13.58 -20.78
CA TYR A 504 9.11 -12.47 -20.89
C TYR A 504 7.78 -12.87 -20.30
N ALA A 505 7.18 -11.98 -19.55
CA ALA A 505 5.81 -12.15 -19.05
C ALA A 505 5.08 -10.80 -19.05
N GLN A 506 3.77 -10.84 -19.23
CA GLN A 506 2.85 -9.71 -19.04
C GLN A 506 1.67 -10.18 -18.24
N VAL A 507 1.32 -9.41 -17.23
CA VAL A 507 0.12 -9.54 -16.41
C VAL A 507 -0.73 -8.30 -16.60
N ASP A 508 -2.00 -8.51 -16.87
CA ASP A 508 -3.02 -7.47 -16.90
C ASP A 508 -4.05 -7.81 -15.81
N VAL A 509 -4.30 -6.87 -14.88
CA VAL A 509 -5.35 -6.94 -13.86
C VAL A 509 -6.39 -5.89 -14.21
N ASP A 510 -7.64 -6.30 -14.33
CA ASP A 510 -8.73 -5.40 -14.73
C ASP A 510 -9.06 -4.39 -13.62
N SER A 511 -9.62 -3.25 -14.02
CA SER A 511 -10.11 -2.24 -13.08
C SER A 511 -11.25 -2.79 -12.22
N TYR A 512 -11.34 -2.33 -10.97
CA TYR A 512 -12.44 -2.72 -10.09
C TYR A 512 -12.82 -1.63 -9.10
N SER A 513 -13.94 -1.80 -8.45
CA SER A 513 -14.41 -0.92 -7.37
C SER A 513 -14.70 -1.72 -6.12
N GLU A 514 -14.23 -1.23 -4.98
CA GLU A 514 -14.63 -1.73 -3.68
C GLU A 514 -16.15 -1.55 -3.49
N GLN A 515 -16.77 -2.44 -2.75
CA GLN A 515 -18.22 -2.49 -2.62
C GLN A 515 -18.77 -1.32 -1.79
N GLY A 516 -19.89 -0.76 -2.26
CA GLY A 516 -20.62 0.27 -1.53
C GLY A 516 -20.08 1.69 -1.81
N ALA A 517 -20.57 2.64 -1.00
CA ALA A 517 -20.25 4.05 -1.10
C ALA A 517 -19.79 4.61 0.26
N ALA A 518 -19.11 3.81 1.05
CA ALA A 518 -18.48 4.24 2.29
C ALA A 518 -17.42 5.32 2.01
N SER A 519 -17.10 6.10 3.03
CA SER A 519 -16.11 7.19 2.89
C SER A 519 -14.73 6.68 2.46
N THR A 520 -14.41 5.41 2.75
CA THR A 520 -13.12 4.75 2.53
C THR A 520 -13.06 3.88 1.28
N ALA A 521 -14.21 3.59 0.67
CA ALA A 521 -14.28 2.73 -0.51
C ALA A 521 -13.69 3.42 -1.74
N LEU A 522 -12.82 2.72 -2.45
CA LEU A 522 -12.07 3.19 -3.61
C LEU A 522 -12.44 2.40 -4.87
N SER A 523 -12.28 3.05 -6.01
CA SER A 523 -12.18 2.42 -7.32
C SER A 523 -10.74 2.52 -7.80
N PHE A 524 -10.26 1.49 -8.48
CA PHE A 524 -8.90 1.37 -8.97
C PHE A 524 -8.92 1.12 -10.47
N ASP A 525 -8.03 1.77 -11.20
CA ASP A 525 -7.86 1.51 -12.63
C ASP A 525 -7.12 0.17 -12.85
N SER A 526 -7.11 -0.28 -14.10
CA SER A 526 -6.41 -1.48 -14.52
C SER A 526 -4.91 -1.37 -14.29
N GLN A 527 -4.26 -2.49 -13.97
CA GLN A 527 -2.83 -2.56 -13.77
C GLN A 527 -2.21 -3.46 -14.84
N GLN A 528 -1.10 -3.01 -15.43
CA GLN A 528 -0.29 -3.82 -16.32
C GLN A 528 1.13 -3.94 -15.75
N ARG A 529 1.65 -5.17 -15.73
CA ARG A 529 3.00 -5.48 -15.28
C ARG A 529 3.71 -6.32 -16.34
N ASP A 530 4.73 -5.74 -16.95
CA ASP A 530 5.66 -6.42 -17.83
C ASP A 530 6.89 -6.91 -17.04
N SER A 531 7.42 -8.09 -17.38
CA SER A 531 8.69 -8.61 -16.87
C SER A 531 9.55 -9.07 -18.04
N ARG A 532 10.79 -8.61 -18.09
CA ARG A 532 11.78 -8.98 -19.13
C ARG A 532 13.08 -9.37 -18.49
N ARG A 533 13.38 -10.67 -18.44
CA ARG A 533 14.56 -11.18 -17.78
C ARG A 533 15.53 -11.85 -18.73
N LEU A 534 16.80 -11.55 -18.56
CA LEU A 534 17.91 -12.29 -19.19
C LEU A 534 18.79 -12.86 -18.09
N GLY A 535 19.17 -14.12 -18.24
CA GLY A 535 19.90 -14.82 -17.19
C GLY A 535 21.01 -15.71 -17.70
N VAL A 536 21.85 -16.09 -16.76
CA VAL A 536 22.88 -17.11 -16.89
C VAL A 536 22.71 -18.10 -15.75
N GLY A 537 22.96 -19.37 -16.02
CA GLY A 537 22.83 -20.39 -14.99
C GLY A 537 23.65 -21.62 -15.26
N ILE A 538 23.54 -22.54 -14.33
CA ILE A 538 24.16 -23.85 -14.39
C ILE A 538 23.18 -24.90 -13.89
N GLN A 539 22.99 -25.97 -14.63
CA GLN A 539 22.24 -27.13 -14.17
C GLN A 539 23.13 -28.35 -14.09
N GLY A 540 22.87 -29.17 -13.10
CA GLY A 540 23.62 -30.39 -12.87
C GLY A 540 22.71 -31.57 -12.59
N ARG A 541 23.19 -32.74 -12.95
CA ARG A 541 22.52 -34.00 -12.68
C ARG A 541 23.55 -35.07 -12.32
N TYR A 542 23.17 -35.94 -11.38
CA TYR A 542 23.97 -37.07 -10.94
C TYR A 542 23.12 -38.34 -10.86
N GLN A 543 23.54 -39.41 -11.62
CA GLN A 543 22.92 -40.73 -11.53
C GLN A 543 23.42 -41.46 -10.28
N LEU A 544 22.59 -41.52 -9.22
CA LEU A 544 22.95 -42.12 -7.94
C LEU A 544 22.86 -43.66 -7.99
N THR A 545 21.82 -44.20 -8.62
CA THR A 545 21.61 -45.63 -8.91
C THR A 545 21.01 -45.76 -10.30
N GLN A 546 20.75 -47.00 -10.79
CA GLN A 546 20.09 -47.19 -12.09
C GLN A 546 18.67 -46.58 -12.10
N GLU A 547 18.02 -46.51 -10.95
CA GLU A 547 16.64 -46.02 -10.83
C GLU A 547 16.55 -44.57 -10.27
N THR A 548 17.62 -44.04 -9.63
CA THR A 548 17.56 -42.76 -8.92
C THR A 548 18.56 -41.76 -9.48
N ALA A 549 18.09 -40.60 -9.86
CA ALA A 549 18.92 -39.46 -10.24
C ALA A 549 18.60 -38.24 -9.35
N LEU A 550 19.64 -37.48 -9.05
CA LEU A 550 19.56 -36.18 -8.42
C LEU A 550 19.75 -35.08 -9.46
N PHE A 551 19.08 -33.95 -9.32
CA PHE A 551 19.30 -32.78 -10.16
C PHE A 551 19.31 -31.51 -9.34
N ALA A 552 20.03 -30.51 -9.83
CA ALA A 552 20.09 -29.19 -9.23
C ALA A 552 20.29 -28.13 -10.33
N GLU A 553 19.81 -26.94 -10.06
CA GLU A 553 19.97 -25.78 -10.94
C GLU A 553 20.21 -24.53 -10.09
N TYR A 554 20.98 -23.59 -10.63
CA TYR A 554 21.09 -22.23 -10.16
C TYR A 554 21.10 -21.28 -11.35
N SER A 555 20.34 -20.19 -11.28
CA SER A 555 20.39 -19.09 -12.23
C SER A 555 20.46 -17.74 -11.53
N HIS A 556 21.09 -16.80 -12.22
CA HIS A 556 21.09 -15.39 -11.89
C HIS A 556 20.54 -14.64 -13.10
N GLU A 557 19.47 -13.91 -12.89
CA GLU A 557 18.71 -13.22 -13.94
C GLU A 557 18.65 -11.72 -13.61
N ARG A 558 18.65 -10.89 -14.64
CA ARG A 558 18.42 -9.46 -14.54
C ARG A 558 17.04 -9.13 -15.09
N GLU A 559 16.25 -8.41 -14.30
CA GLU A 559 15.00 -7.77 -14.70
C GLU A 559 15.31 -6.44 -15.38
N TYR A 560 14.58 -6.11 -16.44
CA TYR A 560 14.70 -4.85 -17.20
C TYR A 560 13.43 -4.00 -17.15
N GLU A 561 12.39 -4.47 -16.50
CA GLU A 561 11.15 -3.76 -16.21
C GLU A 561 11.03 -3.65 -14.67
N ASP A 562 11.91 -2.81 -14.09
CA ASP A 562 12.07 -2.61 -12.66
C ASP A 562 11.58 -1.23 -12.18
N ASP A 563 10.79 -0.54 -13.01
CA ASP A 563 10.17 0.73 -12.65
C ASP A 563 9.12 0.54 -11.53
N THR A 564 9.02 1.55 -10.66
CA THR A 564 8.00 1.60 -9.60
C THR A 564 6.60 1.60 -10.20
N SER A 565 5.74 0.71 -9.73
CA SER A 565 4.34 0.66 -10.12
C SER A 565 3.58 1.91 -9.65
N GLU A 566 2.67 2.41 -10.46
CA GLU A 566 1.75 3.51 -10.12
C GLU A 566 0.32 3.03 -10.32
N LEU A 567 -0.58 3.42 -9.40
CA LEU A 567 -1.99 3.01 -9.43
C LEU A 567 -2.88 4.23 -9.34
N GLU A 568 -3.69 4.44 -10.37
CA GLU A 568 -4.74 5.45 -10.37
C GLU A 568 -5.94 4.94 -9.57
N SER A 569 -6.44 5.80 -8.69
CA SER A 569 -7.52 5.50 -7.77
C SER A 569 -8.47 6.68 -7.62
N GLU A 570 -9.72 6.43 -7.25
CA GLU A 570 -10.67 7.48 -6.87
C GLU A 570 -11.58 6.99 -5.73
N LEU A 571 -12.08 7.91 -4.90
CA LEU A 571 -13.09 7.58 -3.90
C LEU A 571 -14.44 7.31 -4.57
N ASN A 572 -15.09 6.18 -4.27
CA ASN A 572 -16.45 5.87 -4.76
C ASN A 572 -17.46 6.97 -4.39
N SER A 573 -17.21 7.67 -3.28
CA SER A 573 -18.04 8.79 -2.79
C SER A 573 -17.75 10.13 -3.48
N LEU A 574 -16.66 10.25 -4.25
CA LEU A 574 -16.23 11.48 -4.97
C LEU A 574 -15.81 11.16 -6.42
N PRO A 575 -16.66 10.53 -7.23
CA PRO A 575 -16.28 10.07 -8.55
C PRO A 575 -15.84 11.23 -9.46
N GLY A 576 -14.83 10.96 -10.31
CA GLY A 576 -14.23 11.92 -11.22
C GLY A 576 -13.16 12.82 -10.59
N ILE A 577 -12.65 12.48 -9.41
CA ILE A 577 -11.45 13.06 -8.81
C ILE A 577 -10.46 11.92 -8.63
N ALA A 578 -9.80 11.53 -9.73
CA ALA A 578 -8.79 10.50 -9.74
C ALA A 578 -7.45 11.05 -9.23
N PHE A 579 -6.68 10.18 -8.61
CA PHE A 579 -5.32 10.44 -8.15
C PHE A 579 -4.45 9.22 -8.37
N GLU A 580 -3.17 9.43 -8.61
CA GLU A 580 -2.19 8.39 -8.89
C GLU A 580 -1.13 8.37 -7.78
N LEU A 581 -0.89 7.20 -7.20
CA LEU A 581 0.09 7.00 -6.15
C LEU A 581 1.03 5.85 -6.50
N GLN A 582 2.26 5.94 -5.98
CA GLN A 582 3.27 4.90 -6.15
C GLN A 582 2.98 3.68 -5.27
N GLY A 583 3.31 2.51 -5.81
CA GLY A 583 3.23 1.22 -5.16
C GLY A 583 4.53 0.43 -5.30
N TYR A 584 4.46 -0.89 -5.37
CA TYR A 584 5.58 -1.80 -5.36
C TYR A 584 6.62 -1.52 -6.45
N THR A 585 7.90 -1.64 -6.10
CA THR A 585 9.03 -1.55 -7.04
C THR A 585 9.65 -2.95 -7.19
N PRO A 586 9.59 -3.55 -8.38
CA PRO A 586 10.22 -4.86 -8.63
C PRO A 586 11.74 -4.81 -8.44
N GLY A 587 12.31 -5.91 -7.95
CA GLY A 587 13.77 -6.03 -7.85
C GLY A 587 14.42 -6.18 -9.23
N ASP A 588 15.58 -5.56 -9.43
CA ASP A 588 16.35 -5.56 -10.67
C ASP A 588 17.06 -6.90 -10.97
N THR A 589 17.14 -7.79 -9.99
CA THR A 589 17.80 -9.09 -10.10
C THR A 589 16.98 -10.20 -9.44
N LEU A 590 17.09 -11.42 -9.98
CA LEU A 590 16.49 -12.63 -9.44
C LEU A 590 17.51 -13.76 -9.40
N ASP A 591 17.75 -14.28 -8.19
CA ASP A 591 18.54 -15.49 -7.97
C ASP A 591 17.60 -16.67 -7.73
N SER A 592 17.73 -17.74 -8.53
CA SER A 592 16.89 -18.93 -8.42
C SER A 592 17.72 -20.19 -8.22
N GLY A 593 17.24 -21.07 -7.38
CA GLY A 593 17.87 -22.36 -7.11
C GLY A 593 16.86 -23.49 -7.02
N THR A 594 17.19 -24.62 -7.58
CA THR A 594 16.37 -25.85 -7.56
C THR A 594 17.22 -27.03 -7.10
N ILE A 595 16.65 -27.89 -6.28
CA ILE A 595 17.18 -29.22 -5.99
C ILE A 595 16.07 -30.25 -6.12
N GLY A 596 16.36 -31.41 -6.71
CA GLY A 596 15.33 -32.43 -6.88
C GLY A 596 15.88 -33.84 -7.04
N VAL A 597 14.95 -34.78 -6.99
CA VAL A 597 15.20 -36.21 -7.16
C VAL A 597 14.17 -36.81 -8.11
N SER A 598 14.62 -37.71 -8.96
CA SER A 598 13.77 -38.56 -9.80
C SER A 598 14.06 -40.03 -9.49
N HIS A 599 12.99 -40.82 -9.27
CA HIS A 599 13.10 -42.25 -8.99
C HIS A 599 12.17 -43.06 -9.90
N LEU A 600 12.68 -44.03 -10.61
CA LEU A 600 11.90 -44.99 -11.41
C LEU A 600 11.26 -46.02 -10.48
N LEU A 601 9.92 -45.99 -10.38
CA LEU A 601 9.14 -47.00 -9.66
C LEU A 601 8.98 -48.28 -10.50
N THR A 602 8.84 -48.10 -11.80
CA THR A 602 8.87 -49.16 -12.82
C THR A 602 9.62 -48.63 -14.04
N LYS A 603 9.80 -49.48 -15.06
CA LYS A 603 10.45 -49.05 -16.31
C LYS A 603 9.72 -47.86 -17.00
N ASP A 604 8.42 -47.70 -16.78
CA ASP A 604 7.58 -46.69 -17.44
C ASP A 604 7.01 -45.64 -16.47
N LEU A 605 7.11 -45.84 -15.13
CA LEU A 605 6.56 -44.96 -14.13
C LEU A 605 7.67 -44.37 -13.25
N SER A 606 7.72 -43.05 -13.12
CA SER A 606 8.65 -42.33 -12.24
C SER A 606 7.93 -41.46 -11.22
N LEU A 607 8.51 -41.39 -10.03
CA LEU A 607 8.17 -40.45 -8.95
C LEU A 607 9.29 -39.40 -8.88
N ARG A 608 8.89 -38.12 -8.75
CA ARG A 608 9.81 -36.99 -8.72
C ARG A 608 9.43 -36.03 -7.62
N GLY A 609 10.42 -35.38 -7.04
CA GLY A 609 10.22 -34.33 -6.07
C GLY A 609 11.27 -33.25 -6.25
N ALA A 610 10.88 -31.97 -6.09
CA ALA A 610 11.80 -30.86 -6.18
C ALA A 610 11.40 -29.74 -5.22
N TYR A 611 12.40 -29.01 -4.76
CA TYR A 611 12.28 -27.77 -4.02
C TYR A 611 12.92 -26.64 -4.83
N ASN A 612 12.19 -25.55 -4.98
CA ASN A 612 12.59 -24.34 -5.67
C ASN A 612 12.67 -23.20 -4.66
N TYR A 613 13.66 -22.35 -4.82
CA TYR A 613 13.81 -21.10 -4.08
C TYR A 613 14.25 -20.01 -5.03
N SER A 614 13.55 -18.88 -4.99
CA SER A 614 13.93 -17.67 -5.73
C SER A 614 13.94 -16.47 -4.81
N LYS A 615 14.90 -15.58 -5.00
CA LYS A 615 15.04 -14.34 -4.23
C LYS A 615 15.33 -13.20 -5.19
N ALA A 616 14.43 -12.20 -5.22
CA ALA A 616 14.70 -10.85 -5.68
C ALA A 616 15.09 -9.97 -4.46
N GLN A 617 15.27 -8.68 -4.65
CA GLN A 617 15.68 -7.78 -3.58
C GLN A 617 14.76 -7.89 -2.36
N ASP A 618 13.46 -7.69 -2.57
CA ASP A 618 12.45 -7.60 -1.51
C ASP A 618 11.36 -8.68 -1.65
N GLN A 619 11.59 -9.71 -2.46
CA GLN A 619 10.65 -10.81 -2.68
C GLN A 619 11.36 -12.15 -2.59
N ALA A 620 10.77 -13.11 -1.89
CA ALA A 620 11.21 -14.49 -1.87
C ALA A 620 10.06 -15.44 -2.25
N LEU A 621 10.37 -16.46 -3.07
CA LEU A 621 9.43 -17.49 -3.46
C LEU A 621 10.01 -18.86 -3.10
N HIS A 622 9.25 -19.67 -2.36
CA HIS A 622 9.55 -21.06 -2.04
C HIS A 622 8.54 -21.98 -2.71
N GLY A 623 9.00 -23.03 -3.35
CA GLY A 623 8.14 -24.03 -4.00
C GLY A 623 8.56 -25.45 -3.63
N LEU A 624 7.60 -26.28 -3.26
CA LEU A 624 7.78 -27.73 -3.11
C LEU A 624 6.81 -28.45 -4.02
N ASN A 625 7.30 -29.37 -4.83
CA ASN A 625 6.43 -30.11 -5.75
C ASN A 625 6.77 -31.61 -5.77
N VAL A 626 5.73 -32.42 -6.01
CA VAL A 626 5.85 -33.88 -6.21
C VAL A 626 5.08 -34.24 -7.47
N SER A 627 5.65 -35.10 -8.29
CA SER A 627 5.03 -35.51 -9.55
C SER A 627 5.18 -37.01 -9.83
N LEU A 628 4.22 -37.51 -10.60
CA LEU A 628 4.26 -38.83 -11.25
C LEU A 628 4.30 -38.62 -12.75
N ALA A 629 5.16 -39.40 -13.45
CA ALA A 629 5.20 -39.40 -14.89
C ALA A 629 5.19 -40.85 -15.44
N LEU A 630 4.39 -41.08 -16.47
CA LEU A 630 4.15 -42.38 -17.07
C LEU A 630 4.41 -42.34 -18.59
N ASP A 631 5.24 -43.26 -19.09
CA ASP A 631 5.47 -43.47 -20.52
C ASP A 631 4.50 -44.53 -21.08
N PHE A 632 3.95 -44.29 -22.29
CA PHE A 632 3.01 -45.20 -22.93
C PHE A 632 3.01 -45.08 -24.45
#